data_22c438c2be88c07a7c0f2ba319381f6f
#
_entry.id   22c438c2be88c07a7c0f2ba319381f6f
#
_cell.length_a   1.000
_cell.length_b   1.000
_cell.length_c   1.000
_cell.angle_alpha   90.00
_cell.angle_beta   90.00
_cell.angle_gamma   90.00
#
_symmetry.space_group_name_H-M   'P 1'
#
loop_
_entity.id
_entity.type
_entity.pdbx_description
1 polymer ?
#
loop_
_entity_poly.entity_id
_entity_poly.type
_entity_poly.pdbx_seq_one_letter_code
_entity_poly.pdbx_strand_id
1 'polypeptide(L)'
;VGGTRRAPRLVTPHVLEQWPLPEPSGSKYSRGQALVVGGARSTPGGVLLAGQSALRMGSGRLSVAVAESVARHVAVALPECGATGLAEDGRGSVTGVGAGAALARELARADGLLLGPGLDDADGTARLLAEVVQELPADTPVILDAYGVTVLPDVGADTSRALRDRLVVTPNTAELAFLLGEDELDAEDVVAGALEASRRFGAVVGCDTWVVADRRIWQITTGDTGLGTSGSGDVVAGATLGLLSRGATPLQALVWGKYVHAAAGDDLVMTHGRVGYLASELAGHLPRVLRSLRGN
;
A
#
# COMPACT_ATOMS: atom_id res chain seq x y z
N VAL A 1 -13.49 -5.77 -15.90
CA VAL A 1 -13.25 -5.19 -17.22
C VAL A 1 -11.81 -4.69 -17.29
N GLY A 2 -10.84 -5.50 -17.71
CA GLY A 2 -9.42 -5.15 -17.92
C GLY A 2 -9.01 -5.41 -19.36
N GLY A 3 -7.87 -4.83 -19.78
CA GLY A 3 -7.21 -5.12 -21.04
C GLY A 3 -6.40 -6.43 -20.98
N THR A 4 -5.73 -6.74 -22.06
CA THR A 4 -4.79 -7.86 -22.18
C THR A 4 -3.37 -7.31 -22.42
N ARG A 5 -2.33 -8.19 -22.41
CA ARG A 5 -0.95 -7.77 -22.73
C ARG A 5 -0.83 -7.06 -24.09
N ARG A 6 -1.65 -7.43 -25.08
CA ARG A 6 -1.68 -6.78 -26.40
C ARG A 6 -2.52 -5.51 -26.46
N ALA A 7 -3.46 -5.32 -25.52
CA ALA A 7 -4.34 -4.18 -25.42
C ALA A 7 -4.66 -3.89 -23.95
N PRO A 8 -3.74 -3.28 -23.20
CA PRO A 8 -4.00 -2.89 -21.82
C PRO A 8 -5.14 -1.88 -21.76
N ARG A 9 -5.92 -1.90 -20.67
CA ARG A 9 -6.95 -0.88 -20.44
C ARG A 9 -6.30 0.38 -19.90
N LEU A 10 -6.35 1.45 -20.66
CA LEU A 10 -5.91 2.77 -20.18
C LEU A 10 -6.87 3.26 -19.08
N VAL A 11 -6.30 3.69 -17.95
CA VAL A 11 -7.06 4.26 -16.84
C VAL A 11 -7.22 5.76 -17.08
N THR A 12 -8.46 6.18 -17.32
CA THR A 12 -8.84 7.58 -17.53
C THR A 12 -9.92 7.96 -16.52
N PRO A 13 -10.23 9.28 -16.31
CA PRO A 13 -11.36 9.71 -15.50
C PRO A 13 -12.65 8.99 -15.87
N HIS A 14 -12.97 8.90 -17.16
CA HIS A 14 -14.16 8.22 -17.64
C HIS A 14 -14.21 6.72 -17.27
N VAL A 15 -13.07 6.03 -17.29
CA VAL A 15 -12.99 4.62 -16.87
C VAL A 15 -13.28 4.48 -15.37
N LEU A 16 -12.80 5.42 -14.57
CA LEU A 16 -13.00 5.42 -13.11
C LEU A 16 -14.46 5.79 -12.76
N GLU A 17 -15.07 6.74 -13.46
CA GLU A 17 -16.48 7.09 -13.30
C GLU A 17 -17.41 5.90 -13.57
N GLN A 18 -17.07 5.05 -14.57
CA GLN A 18 -17.80 3.82 -14.86
C GLN A 18 -17.51 2.67 -13.87
N TRP A 19 -16.58 2.87 -12.97
CA TRP A 19 -16.22 1.91 -11.93
C TRP A 19 -16.13 2.60 -10.56
N PRO A 20 -17.28 3.11 -10.07
CA PRO A 20 -17.32 3.96 -8.90
C PRO A 20 -16.87 3.22 -7.64
N LEU A 21 -16.17 3.95 -6.77
CA LEU A 21 -15.81 3.47 -5.44
C LEU A 21 -17.06 3.31 -4.57
N PRO A 22 -17.03 2.43 -3.55
CA PRO A 22 -18.07 2.36 -2.53
C PRO A 22 -18.32 3.74 -1.91
N GLU A 23 -19.62 4.10 -1.76
CA GLU A 23 -19.98 5.37 -1.15
C GLU A 23 -19.61 5.41 0.33
N PRO A 24 -18.99 6.49 0.80
CA PRO A 24 -18.64 6.61 2.20
C PRO A 24 -19.92 6.74 3.03
N SER A 25 -20.13 5.84 3.98
CA SER A 25 -21.28 5.91 4.89
C SER A 25 -20.97 6.63 6.20
N GLY A 26 -21.94 7.29 6.74
CA GLY A 26 -22.25 8.01 7.96
C GLY A 26 -21.17 8.23 9.04
N SER A 27 -20.56 7.21 9.60
CA SER A 27 -19.70 7.35 10.79
C SER A 27 -18.24 6.93 10.52
N LYS A 28 -17.33 7.34 11.39
CA LYS A 28 -15.93 6.87 11.32
C LYS A 28 -15.81 5.35 11.44
N TYR A 29 -16.76 4.66 12.05
CA TYR A 29 -16.75 3.21 12.18
C TYR A 29 -17.17 2.50 10.89
N SER A 30 -18.12 3.06 10.17
CA SER A 30 -18.61 2.53 8.89
C SER A 30 -17.73 2.89 7.69
N ARG A 31 -16.75 3.76 7.87
CA ARG A 31 -15.73 4.09 6.84
C ARG A 31 -14.47 3.24 6.94
N GLY A 32 -14.49 2.22 7.79
CA GLY A 32 -13.44 1.23 7.96
C GLY A 32 -12.25 1.67 8.80
N GLN A 33 -11.51 0.68 9.24
CA GLN A 33 -10.28 0.82 10.03
C GLN A 33 -9.07 0.34 9.22
N ALA A 34 -8.18 1.26 8.90
CA ALA A 34 -6.88 0.98 8.31
C ALA A 34 -5.87 0.60 9.41
N LEU A 35 -5.04 -0.40 9.14
CA LEU A 35 -3.89 -0.77 9.97
C LEU A 35 -2.62 -0.69 9.12
N VAL A 36 -1.63 0.09 9.57
CA VAL A 36 -0.30 0.18 8.95
C VAL A 36 0.71 -0.42 9.92
N VAL A 37 1.47 -1.40 9.46
CA VAL A 37 2.51 -2.09 10.23
C VAL A 37 3.86 -1.90 9.56
N GLY A 38 4.80 -1.27 10.25
CA GLY A 38 6.09 -0.93 9.66
C GLY A 38 6.97 -0.11 10.57
N GLY A 39 7.82 0.75 10.02
CA GLY A 39 8.58 1.76 10.73
C GLY A 39 9.58 1.22 11.74
N ALA A 40 10.81 0.93 11.28
CA ALA A 40 11.97 0.77 12.17
C ALA A 40 12.31 2.11 12.84
N ARG A 41 13.20 2.07 13.85
CA ARG A 41 13.64 3.27 14.60
C ARG A 41 14.14 4.39 13.70
N SER A 42 14.87 4.05 12.64
CA SER A 42 15.50 5.00 11.71
C SER A 42 14.53 5.51 10.62
N THR A 43 13.46 4.77 10.34
CA THR A 43 12.58 4.97 9.17
C THR A 43 11.08 4.96 9.49
N PRO A 44 10.61 5.64 10.56
CA PRO A 44 9.18 5.69 10.89
C PRO A 44 8.36 6.53 9.91
N GLY A 45 9.02 7.33 9.06
CA GLY A 45 8.38 8.27 8.13
C GLY A 45 7.47 7.61 7.10
N GLY A 46 7.82 6.41 6.63
CA GLY A 46 6.98 5.66 5.68
C GLY A 46 5.59 5.35 6.26
N VAL A 47 5.52 4.97 7.53
CA VAL A 47 4.24 4.72 8.22
C VAL A 47 3.41 5.99 8.37
N LEU A 48 4.05 7.15 8.61
CA LEU A 48 3.36 8.44 8.69
C LEU A 48 2.75 8.83 7.34
N LEU A 49 3.53 8.72 6.25
CA LEU A 49 3.06 9.02 4.90
C LEU A 49 1.91 8.09 4.47
N ALA A 50 2.06 6.79 4.70
CA ALA A 50 1.03 5.79 4.39
C ALA A 50 -0.25 6.02 5.23
N GLY A 51 -0.11 6.22 6.53
CA GLY A 51 -1.24 6.47 7.43
C GLY A 51 -2.01 7.74 7.09
N GLN A 52 -1.30 8.84 6.86
CA GLN A 52 -1.92 10.09 6.43
C GLN A 52 -2.66 9.92 5.11
N SER A 53 -2.06 9.21 4.15
CA SER A 53 -2.67 8.95 2.84
C SER A 53 -3.93 8.12 2.96
N ALA A 54 -3.95 7.09 3.83
CA ALA A 54 -5.13 6.27 4.07
C ALA A 54 -6.30 7.12 4.64
N LEU A 55 -6.03 7.99 5.60
CA LEU A 55 -7.04 8.93 6.13
C LEU A 55 -7.52 9.91 5.06
N ARG A 56 -6.61 10.45 4.23
CA ARG A 56 -6.94 11.36 3.13
C ARG A 56 -7.78 10.69 2.03
N MET A 57 -7.65 9.39 1.85
CA MET A 57 -8.50 8.60 0.95
C MET A 57 -9.82 8.13 1.60
N GLY A 58 -10.05 8.51 2.85
CA GLY A 58 -11.35 8.43 3.53
C GLY A 58 -11.52 7.26 4.48
N SER A 59 -10.45 6.55 4.86
CA SER A 59 -10.49 5.63 6.00
C SER A 59 -11.03 6.34 7.24
N GLY A 60 -11.93 5.70 7.97
CA GLY A 60 -12.60 6.32 9.11
C GLY A 60 -11.75 6.29 10.39
N ARG A 61 -10.86 5.32 10.50
CA ARG A 61 -9.94 5.11 11.64
C ARG A 61 -8.60 4.61 11.14
N LEU A 62 -7.57 4.95 11.88
CA LEU A 62 -6.21 4.50 11.63
C LEU A 62 -5.57 3.95 12.90
N SER A 63 -4.99 2.77 12.81
CA SER A 63 -4.03 2.25 13.76
C SER A 63 -2.68 2.06 13.06
N VAL A 64 -1.59 2.32 13.79
CA VAL A 64 -0.24 2.08 13.29
C VAL A 64 0.54 1.24 14.29
N ALA A 65 1.45 0.40 13.79
CA ALA A 65 2.37 -0.38 14.61
C ALA A 65 3.78 -0.18 14.09
N VAL A 66 4.68 0.24 14.97
CA VAL A 66 6.06 0.64 14.66
C VAL A 66 7.01 0.13 15.74
N ALA A 67 8.31 0.22 15.53
CA ALA A 67 9.30 -0.06 16.58
C ALA A 67 8.93 0.67 17.88
N GLU A 68 9.04 -0.01 19.04
CA GLU A 68 8.62 0.50 20.36
C GLU A 68 9.19 1.89 20.66
N SER A 69 10.47 2.10 20.34
CA SER A 69 11.16 3.36 20.65
C SER A 69 10.60 4.58 19.92
N VAL A 70 9.88 4.40 18.80
CA VAL A 70 9.32 5.52 18.01
C VAL A 70 7.80 5.63 18.08
N ALA A 71 7.09 4.67 18.70
CA ALA A 71 5.64 4.65 18.73
C ALA A 71 5.02 5.94 19.28
N ARG A 72 5.57 6.47 20.37
CA ARG A 72 5.10 7.74 20.98
C ARG A 72 5.33 8.95 20.08
N HIS A 73 6.44 8.97 19.35
CA HIS A 73 6.74 10.05 18.41
C HIS A 73 5.79 10.03 17.21
N VAL A 74 5.47 8.84 16.71
CA VAL A 74 4.48 8.65 15.65
C VAL A 74 3.09 9.11 16.10
N ALA A 75 2.66 8.75 17.32
CA ALA A 75 1.37 9.19 17.88
C ALA A 75 1.25 10.73 18.01
N VAL A 76 2.36 11.42 18.25
CA VAL A 76 2.39 12.90 18.30
C VAL A 76 2.41 13.50 16.90
N ALA A 77 3.15 12.89 15.96
CA ALA A 77 3.28 13.39 14.59
C ALA A 77 1.99 13.18 13.76
N LEU A 78 1.21 12.13 14.07
CA LEU A 78 -0.07 11.82 13.43
C LEU A 78 -1.14 11.60 14.50
N PRO A 79 -1.72 12.67 15.08
CA PRO A 79 -2.62 12.59 16.23
C PRO A 79 -3.96 11.89 15.93
N GLU A 80 -4.29 11.66 14.67
CA GLU A 80 -5.48 10.94 14.24
C GLU A 80 -5.34 9.41 14.35
N CYS A 81 -4.14 8.88 14.68
CA CYS A 81 -3.91 7.43 14.81
C CYS A 81 -3.76 6.96 16.25
N GLY A 82 -4.08 5.67 16.48
CA GLY A 82 -3.56 4.93 17.62
C GLY A 82 -2.23 4.29 17.22
N ALA A 83 -1.18 4.43 18.06
CA ALA A 83 0.13 3.84 17.78
C ALA A 83 0.46 2.74 18.79
N THR A 84 0.89 1.58 18.31
CA THR A 84 1.34 0.43 19.10
C THR A 84 2.83 0.21 18.86
N GLY A 85 3.60 0.03 19.94
CA GLY A 85 5.02 -0.34 19.85
C GLY A 85 5.19 -1.84 19.65
N LEU A 86 6.07 -2.21 18.74
CA LEU A 86 6.48 -3.58 18.45
C LEU A 86 7.89 -3.84 18.97
N ALA A 87 8.17 -5.09 19.36
CA ALA A 87 9.49 -5.51 19.80
C ALA A 87 10.55 -5.20 18.74
N GLU A 88 11.63 -4.55 19.16
CA GLU A 88 12.75 -4.17 18.33
C GLU A 88 14.07 -4.75 18.84
N ASP A 89 15.06 -4.89 17.98
CA ASP A 89 16.43 -5.28 18.34
C ASP A 89 17.29 -4.09 18.79
N GLY A 90 18.55 -4.33 19.14
CA GLY A 90 19.49 -3.27 19.55
C GLY A 90 19.75 -2.21 18.47
N ARG A 91 19.53 -2.52 17.19
CA ARG A 91 19.63 -1.58 16.05
C ARG A 91 18.36 -0.76 15.87
N GLY A 92 17.23 -1.22 16.43
CA GLY A 92 15.92 -0.61 16.29
C GLY A 92 15.09 -1.19 15.15
N SER A 93 15.51 -2.34 14.61
CA SER A 93 14.74 -3.08 13.62
C SER A 93 13.61 -3.85 14.31
N VAL A 94 12.42 -3.88 13.72
CA VAL A 94 11.29 -4.64 14.24
C VAL A 94 11.55 -6.13 14.09
N THR A 95 11.51 -6.88 15.21
CA THR A 95 11.85 -8.30 15.23
C THR A 95 10.69 -9.24 14.84
N GLY A 96 9.46 -8.74 14.83
CA GLY A 96 8.25 -9.51 14.62
C GLY A 96 7.80 -10.37 15.81
N VAL A 97 8.65 -10.54 16.83
CA VAL A 97 8.35 -11.41 17.98
C VAL A 97 7.16 -10.90 18.79
N GLY A 98 6.14 -11.73 18.94
CA GLY A 98 4.92 -11.43 19.71
C GLY A 98 4.01 -10.38 19.05
N ALA A 99 4.21 -10.05 17.79
CA ALA A 99 3.46 -9.02 17.07
C ALA A 99 1.98 -9.38 16.96
N GLY A 100 1.64 -10.63 16.68
CA GLY A 100 0.25 -11.09 16.61
C GLY A 100 -0.52 -10.81 17.91
N ALA A 101 0.05 -11.19 19.04
CA ALA A 101 -0.55 -10.94 20.35
C ALA A 101 -0.62 -9.43 20.70
N ALA A 102 0.44 -8.67 20.41
CA ALA A 102 0.47 -7.23 20.65
C ALA A 102 -0.59 -6.47 19.83
N LEU A 103 -0.91 -6.96 18.65
CA LEU A 103 -1.86 -6.33 17.71
C LEU A 103 -3.22 -7.03 17.64
N ALA A 104 -3.50 -8.04 18.47
CA ALA A 104 -4.71 -8.86 18.36
C ALA A 104 -6.01 -8.03 18.29
N ARG A 105 -6.10 -6.93 19.06
CA ARG A 105 -7.25 -6.04 19.05
C ARG A 105 -7.39 -5.24 17.77
N GLU A 106 -6.29 -4.74 17.25
CA GLU A 106 -6.21 -3.95 16.02
C GLU A 106 -6.47 -4.84 14.80
N LEU A 107 -5.88 -6.03 14.77
CA LEU A 107 -6.07 -7.03 13.72
C LEU A 107 -7.52 -7.50 13.62
N ALA A 108 -8.16 -7.82 14.75
CA ALA A 108 -9.57 -8.22 14.78
C ALA A 108 -10.56 -7.16 14.26
N ARG A 109 -10.12 -5.91 14.09
CA ARG A 109 -10.95 -4.77 13.67
C ARG A 109 -10.51 -4.18 12.34
N ALA A 110 -9.39 -4.63 11.79
CA ALA A 110 -8.84 -4.09 10.56
C ALA A 110 -9.72 -4.47 9.37
N ASP A 111 -10.14 -3.48 8.60
CA ASP A 111 -10.81 -3.64 7.32
C ASP A 111 -9.80 -3.62 6.15
N GLY A 112 -8.53 -3.35 6.44
CA GLY A 112 -7.39 -3.46 5.54
C GLY A 112 -6.07 -3.31 6.29
N LEU A 113 -5.07 -4.06 5.86
CA LEU A 113 -3.72 -4.06 6.41
C LEU A 113 -2.71 -3.61 5.33
N LEU A 114 -1.80 -2.73 5.70
CA LEU A 114 -0.56 -2.44 4.96
C LEU A 114 0.63 -2.82 5.83
N LEU A 115 1.53 -3.67 5.32
CA LEU A 115 2.75 -4.08 6.00
C LEU A 115 3.96 -3.84 5.11
N GLY A 116 5.00 -3.23 5.69
CA GLY A 116 6.28 -3.05 5.01
C GLY A 116 6.91 -1.66 5.06
N PRO A 117 6.15 -0.55 4.97
CA PRO A 117 6.72 0.78 4.97
C PRO A 117 7.72 1.00 6.10
N GLY A 118 8.96 1.36 5.75
CA GLY A 118 10.00 1.68 6.73
C GLY A 118 10.53 0.51 7.58
N LEU A 119 10.26 -0.74 7.23
CA LEU A 119 10.98 -1.91 7.79
C LEU A 119 12.37 -2.00 7.15
N ASP A 120 13.33 -2.63 7.85
CA ASP A 120 14.74 -2.65 7.46
C ASP A 120 15.46 -3.98 7.77
N ASP A 121 14.73 -5.01 8.23
CA ASP A 121 15.26 -6.34 8.53
C ASP A 121 14.37 -7.43 7.92
N ALA A 122 14.95 -8.29 7.09
CA ALA A 122 14.19 -9.30 6.33
C ALA A 122 13.64 -10.40 7.27
N ASP A 123 14.44 -10.92 8.19
CA ASP A 123 14.02 -12.00 9.10
C ASP A 123 12.91 -11.54 10.06
N GLY A 124 13.08 -10.33 10.61
CA GLY A 124 12.07 -9.69 11.45
C GLY A 124 10.77 -9.45 10.70
N THR A 125 10.86 -8.97 9.44
CA THR A 125 9.70 -8.71 8.60
C THR A 125 8.97 -10.00 8.21
N ALA A 126 9.69 -11.06 7.86
CA ALA A 126 9.08 -12.35 7.54
C ALA A 126 8.33 -12.95 8.75
N ARG A 127 8.93 -12.88 9.94
CA ARG A 127 8.27 -13.29 11.19
C ARG A 127 7.06 -12.42 11.51
N LEU A 128 7.20 -11.10 11.39
CA LEU A 128 6.12 -10.13 11.60
C LEU A 128 4.92 -10.45 10.70
N LEU A 129 5.17 -10.67 9.41
CA LEU A 129 4.13 -11.01 8.45
C LEU A 129 3.42 -12.33 8.83
N ALA A 130 4.19 -13.35 9.21
CA ALA A 130 3.62 -14.64 9.59
C ALA A 130 2.72 -14.52 10.84
N GLU A 131 3.18 -13.85 11.90
CA GLU A 131 2.40 -13.67 13.12
C GLU A 131 1.14 -12.81 12.90
N VAL A 132 1.25 -11.73 12.12
CA VAL A 132 0.14 -10.84 11.83
C VAL A 132 -0.92 -11.53 10.97
N VAL A 133 -0.53 -12.28 9.95
CA VAL A 133 -1.46 -12.98 9.04
C VAL A 133 -2.22 -14.09 9.75
N GLN A 134 -1.63 -14.75 10.75
CA GLN A 134 -2.31 -15.78 11.55
C GLN A 134 -3.49 -15.23 12.38
N GLU A 135 -3.38 -14.00 12.87
CA GLU A 135 -4.39 -13.36 13.71
C GLU A 135 -5.39 -12.50 12.90
N LEU A 136 -5.08 -12.24 11.63
CA LEU A 136 -5.90 -11.39 10.77
C LEU A 136 -7.12 -12.16 10.23
N PRO A 137 -8.35 -11.61 10.28
CA PRO A 137 -9.51 -12.23 9.66
C PRO A 137 -9.25 -12.63 8.20
N ALA A 138 -9.78 -13.79 7.79
CA ALA A 138 -9.44 -14.40 6.50
C ALA A 138 -9.86 -13.58 5.27
N ASP A 139 -10.81 -12.68 5.42
CA ASP A 139 -11.36 -11.80 4.38
C ASP A 139 -10.73 -10.41 4.37
N THR A 140 -9.92 -10.05 5.37
CA THR A 140 -9.26 -8.75 5.41
C THR A 140 -8.17 -8.65 4.34
N PRO A 141 -8.25 -7.69 3.40
CA PRO A 141 -7.24 -7.51 2.37
C PRO A 141 -5.92 -7.02 2.94
N VAL A 142 -4.81 -7.47 2.33
CA VAL A 142 -3.45 -7.17 2.74
C VAL A 142 -2.69 -6.50 1.62
N ILE A 143 -2.02 -5.38 1.93
CA ILE A 143 -1.04 -4.75 1.04
C ILE A 143 0.34 -5.03 1.60
N LEU A 144 1.25 -5.49 0.75
CA LEU A 144 2.69 -5.54 1.05
C LEU A 144 3.41 -4.51 0.20
N ASP A 145 4.26 -3.72 0.85
CA ASP A 145 5.08 -2.69 0.24
C ASP A 145 6.51 -2.76 0.77
N ALA A 146 7.49 -2.28 0.05
CA ALA A 146 8.90 -2.26 0.46
C ALA A 146 9.37 -3.63 1.01
N TYR A 147 9.93 -3.70 2.23
CA TYR A 147 10.38 -4.97 2.83
C TYR A 147 9.28 -6.03 2.94
N GLY A 148 8.01 -5.65 3.06
CA GLY A 148 6.89 -6.59 3.01
C GLY A 148 6.81 -7.35 1.68
N VAL A 149 7.18 -6.69 0.58
CA VAL A 149 7.27 -7.33 -0.74
C VAL A 149 8.46 -8.27 -0.82
N THR A 150 9.64 -7.84 -0.38
CA THR A 150 10.88 -8.61 -0.52
C THR A 150 10.89 -9.93 0.26
N VAL A 151 10.16 -10.02 1.36
CA VAL A 151 10.08 -11.26 2.15
C VAL A 151 9.04 -12.26 1.62
N LEU A 152 8.18 -11.85 0.70
CA LEU A 152 7.07 -12.68 0.21
C LEU A 152 7.51 -14.03 -0.44
N PRO A 153 8.64 -14.14 -1.16
CA PRO A 153 9.11 -15.41 -1.69
C PRO A 153 9.45 -16.45 -0.60
N ASP A 154 9.87 -15.99 0.58
CA ASP A 154 10.43 -16.82 1.66
C ASP A 154 9.44 -17.09 2.80
N VAL A 155 8.22 -16.54 2.74
CA VAL A 155 7.20 -16.83 3.75
C VAL A 155 6.73 -18.28 3.67
N GLY A 156 6.44 -18.88 4.82
CA GLY A 156 5.95 -20.25 4.92
C GLY A 156 4.66 -20.50 4.11
N ALA A 157 4.46 -21.74 3.70
CA ALA A 157 3.33 -22.14 2.84
C ALA A 157 1.96 -21.76 3.41
N ASP A 158 1.79 -21.78 4.72
CA ASP A 158 0.51 -21.41 5.37
C ASP A 158 0.25 -19.91 5.28
N THR A 159 1.26 -19.07 5.51
CA THR A 159 1.18 -17.60 5.33
C THR A 159 0.90 -17.27 3.86
N SER A 160 1.63 -17.88 2.93
CA SER A 160 1.42 -17.69 1.49
C SER A 160 -0.01 -18.08 1.07
N ARG A 161 -0.53 -19.18 1.58
CA ARG A 161 -1.91 -19.63 1.31
C ARG A 161 -2.94 -18.66 1.89
N ALA A 162 -2.72 -18.17 3.11
CA ALA A 162 -3.61 -17.23 3.77
C ALA A 162 -3.67 -15.86 3.08
N LEU A 163 -2.61 -15.45 2.40
CA LEU A 163 -2.55 -14.18 1.65
C LEU A 163 -3.23 -14.24 0.28
N ARG A 164 -3.32 -15.43 -0.32
CA ARG A 164 -3.81 -15.59 -1.70
C ARG A 164 -5.22 -15.01 -1.88
N ASP A 165 -5.44 -14.38 -3.04
CA ASP A 165 -6.70 -13.79 -3.50
C ASP A 165 -7.15 -12.52 -2.74
N ARG A 166 -6.48 -12.14 -1.64
CA ARG A 166 -6.69 -10.90 -0.89
C ARG A 166 -5.44 -9.99 -0.85
N LEU A 167 -4.38 -10.41 -1.54
CA LEU A 167 -3.08 -9.75 -1.54
C LEU A 167 -3.00 -8.67 -2.63
N VAL A 168 -2.46 -7.52 -2.24
CA VAL A 168 -1.96 -6.47 -3.13
C VAL A 168 -0.48 -6.31 -2.88
N VAL A 169 0.33 -6.18 -3.91
CA VAL A 169 1.75 -5.85 -3.80
C VAL A 169 2.08 -4.62 -4.65
N THR A 170 2.89 -3.73 -4.11
CA THR A 170 3.26 -2.45 -4.75
C THR A 170 4.77 -2.35 -5.00
N PRO A 171 5.40 -3.35 -5.65
CA PRO A 171 6.83 -3.35 -5.90
C PRO A 171 7.23 -2.20 -6.83
N ASN A 172 8.43 -1.64 -6.60
CA ASN A 172 9.20 -0.99 -7.66
C ASN A 172 9.82 -2.06 -8.59
N THR A 173 10.51 -1.65 -9.67
CA THR A 173 11.11 -2.59 -10.64
C THR A 173 12.15 -3.52 -10.02
N ALA A 174 12.97 -3.03 -9.09
CA ALA A 174 13.98 -3.85 -8.40
C ALA A 174 13.34 -4.86 -7.44
N GLU A 175 12.30 -4.45 -6.70
CA GLU A 175 11.52 -5.34 -5.83
C GLU A 175 10.74 -6.38 -6.66
N LEU A 176 10.24 -6.02 -7.84
CA LEU A 176 9.59 -6.96 -8.75
C LEU A 176 10.59 -7.99 -9.28
N ALA A 177 11.80 -7.58 -9.67
CA ALA A 177 12.88 -8.48 -10.06
C ALA A 177 13.18 -9.47 -8.93
N PHE A 178 13.37 -8.96 -7.70
CA PHE A 178 13.61 -9.78 -6.52
C PHE A 178 12.50 -10.81 -6.27
N LEU A 179 11.22 -10.41 -6.40
CA LEU A 179 10.07 -11.32 -6.27
C LEU A 179 10.11 -12.50 -7.25
N LEU A 180 10.71 -12.29 -8.42
CA LEU A 180 10.83 -13.30 -9.47
C LEU A 180 12.09 -14.14 -9.34
N GLY A 181 13.05 -13.72 -8.51
CA GLY A 181 14.37 -14.33 -8.38
C GLY A 181 15.32 -13.91 -9.50
N GLU A 182 15.11 -12.71 -10.06
CA GLU A 182 15.93 -12.09 -11.10
C GLU A 182 16.79 -10.97 -10.49
N ASP A 183 17.96 -10.72 -11.05
CA ASP A 183 18.84 -9.65 -10.59
C ASP A 183 18.32 -8.27 -11.01
N GLU A 184 17.75 -8.15 -12.21
CA GLU A 184 17.22 -6.92 -12.80
C GLU A 184 16.09 -7.24 -13.78
N LEU A 185 15.19 -6.29 -14.01
CA LEU A 185 14.15 -6.36 -15.05
C LEU A 185 14.25 -5.16 -15.98
N ASP A 186 14.31 -5.44 -17.28
CA ASP A 186 14.18 -4.41 -18.29
C ASP A 186 12.78 -3.79 -18.30
N ALA A 187 12.68 -2.50 -18.70
CA ALA A 187 11.41 -1.78 -18.70
C ALA A 187 10.31 -2.47 -19.56
N GLU A 188 10.71 -3.17 -20.63
CA GLU A 188 9.82 -3.92 -21.51
C GLU A 188 9.29 -5.21 -20.88
N ASP A 189 9.97 -5.75 -19.85
CA ASP A 189 9.62 -6.98 -19.15
C ASP A 189 8.79 -6.76 -17.88
N VAL A 190 8.65 -5.52 -17.40
CA VAL A 190 7.88 -5.18 -16.19
C VAL A 190 6.46 -5.77 -16.21
N VAL A 191 5.75 -5.66 -17.33
CA VAL A 191 4.38 -6.20 -17.46
C VAL A 191 4.37 -7.73 -17.39
N ALA A 192 5.36 -8.37 -18.03
CA ALA A 192 5.49 -9.83 -18.00
C ALA A 192 5.81 -10.33 -16.60
N GLY A 193 6.73 -9.65 -15.92
CA GLY A 193 7.07 -9.93 -14.53
C GLY A 193 5.90 -9.72 -13.57
N ALA A 194 5.14 -8.64 -13.73
CA ALA A 194 3.96 -8.38 -12.93
C ALA A 194 2.87 -9.45 -13.13
N LEU A 195 2.66 -9.95 -14.37
CA LEU A 195 1.77 -11.07 -14.66
C LEU A 195 2.22 -12.36 -13.97
N GLU A 196 3.52 -12.66 -14.01
CA GLU A 196 4.08 -13.83 -13.34
C GLU A 196 3.95 -13.74 -11.82
N ALA A 197 4.29 -12.58 -11.23
CA ALA A 197 4.13 -12.34 -9.79
C ALA A 197 2.65 -12.47 -9.37
N SER A 198 1.73 -11.89 -10.16
CA SER A 198 0.28 -11.99 -9.91
C SER A 198 -0.18 -13.46 -9.88
N ARG A 199 0.25 -14.26 -10.84
CA ARG A 199 -0.07 -15.69 -10.91
C ARG A 199 0.56 -16.48 -9.77
N ARG A 200 1.85 -16.27 -9.49
CA ARG A 200 2.63 -16.99 -8.48
C ARG A 200 2.06 -16.78 -7.09
N PHE A 201 1.77 -15.55 -6.73
CA PHE A 201 1.33 -15.18 -5.38
C PHE A 201 -0.20 -15.03 -5.24
N GLY A 202 -0.97 -15.10 -6.31
CA GLY A 202 -2.41 -14.84 -6.29
C GLY A 202 -2.72 -13.39 -5.87
N ALA A 203 -1.93 -12.43 -6.37
CA ALA A 203 -1.95 -11.06 -5.93
C ALA A 203 -2.39 -10.08 -7.03
N VAL A 204 -2.92 -8.93 -6.63
CA VAL A 204 -2.97 -7.75 -7.48
C VAL A 204 -1.62 -7.05 -7.39
N VAL A 205 -0.95 -6.81 -8.52
CA VAL A 205 0.40 -6.25 -8.60
C VAL A 205 0.36 -4.85 -9.21
N GLY A 206 0.94 -3.89 -8.53
CA GLY A 206 1.10 -2.52 -9.03
C GLY A 206 2.56 -2.13 -9.14
N CYS A 207 3.15 -2.18 -10.33
CA CYS A 207 4.52 -1.79 -10.57
C CYS A 207 4.57 -0.68 -11.62
N ASP A 208 5.38 0.35 -11.40
CA ASP A 208 5.49 1.52 -12.27
C ASP A 208 4.10 2.06 -12.66
N THR A 209 3.79 2.21 -13.93
CA THR A 209 2.48 2.67 -14.44
C THR A 209 1.44 1.54 -14.55
N TRP A 210 1.80 0.31 -14.23
CA TRP A 210 1.00 -0.87 -14.48
C TRP A 210 0.26 -1.37 -13.23
N VAL A 211 -0.95 -1.88 -13.45
CA VAL A 211 -1.68 -2.70 -12.49
C VAL A 211 -2.11 -3.99 -13.19
N VAL A 212 -1.78 -5.10 -12.56
CA VAL A 212 -2.04 -6.44 -13.09
C VAL A 212 -2.82 -7.27 -12.07
N ALA A 213 -3.84 -7.96 -12.52
CA ALA A 213 -4.58 -8.92 -11.72
C ALA A 213 -4.98 -10.12 -12.60
N ASP A 214 -4.50 -11.30 -12.27
CA ASP A 214 -4.66 -12.51 -13.08
C ASP A 214 -4.09 -12.28 -14.51
N ARG A 215 -4.93 -12.22 -15.52
CA ARG A 215 -4.52 -11.98 -16.93
C ARG A 215 -4.91 -10.59 -17.45
N ARG A 216 -5.44 -9.75 -16.58
CA ARG A 216 -5.95 -8.41 -16.94
C ARG A 216 -4.92 -7.35 -16.59
N ILE A 217 -4.78 -6.36 -17.45
CA ILE A 217 -3.78 -5.30 -17.35
C ILE A 217 -4.45 -3.94 -17.48
N TRP A 218 -4.09 -3.03 -16.58
CA TRP A 218 -4.45 -1.61 -16.61
C TRP A 218 -3.17 -0.79 -16.67
N GLN A 219 -3.23 0.32 -17.37
CA GLN A 219 -2.13 1.28 -17.44
C GLN A 219 -2.60 2.66 -16.99
N ILE A 220 -1.89 3.22 -16.02
CA ILE A 220 -2.03 4.61 -15.58
C ILE A 220 -1.10 5.44 -16.47
N THR A 221 -1.65 6.43 -17.19
CA THR A 221 -0.91 7.26 -18.14
C THR A 221 -0.76 8.71 -17.68
N THR A 222 -1.20 9.03 -16.48
CA THR A 222 -1.02 10.31 -15.79
C THR A 222 0.15 10.21 -14.81
N GLY A 223 0.68 11.33 -14.36
CA GLY A 223 1.87 11.41 -13.51
C GLY A 223 3.14 11.72 -14.29
N ASP A 224 4.07 12.41 -13.65
CA ASP A 224 5.37 12.81 -14.22
C ASP A 224 6.52 12.35 -13.31
N THR A 225 7.74 12.58 -13.75
CA THR A 225 9.02 12.21 -13.11
C THR A 225 9.15 12.68 -11.66
N GLY A 226 8.45 13.72 -11.24
CA GLY A 226 8.41 14.20 -9.86
C GLY A 226 7.88 13.16 -8.86
N LEU A 227 7.10 12.17 -9.31
CA LEU A 227 6.68 11.05 -8.47
C LEU A 227 7.82 10.14 -8.00
N GLY A 228 9.01 10.26 -8.59
CA GLY A 228 10.24 9.60 -8.12
C GLY A 228 10.84 10.23 -6.85
N THR A 229 10.03 10.89 -6.02
CA THR A 229 10.46 11.43 -4.72
C THR A 229 10.42 10.37 -3.62
N SER A 230 11.32 10.47 -2.64
CA SER A 230 11.38 9.54 -1.50
C SER A 230 10.06 9.56 -0.73
N GLY A 231 9.51 8.38 -0.45
CA GLY A 231 8.24 8.21 0.26
C GLY A 231 6.98 8.23 -0.64
N SER A 232 7.13 8.44 -1.95
CA SER A 232 6.00 8.41 -2.90
C SER A 232 5.33 7.02 -2.95
N GLY A 233 6.10 5.93 -2.82
CA GLY A 233 5.60 4.56 -2.69
C GLY A 233 4.71 4.40 -1.45
N ASP A 234 5.14 4.91 -0.30
CA ASP A 234 4.35 4.88 0.94
C ASP A 234 3.01 5.61 0.78
N VAL A 235 3.00 6.72 0.02
CA VAL A 235 1.76 7.48 -0.26
C VAL A 235 0.80 6.65 -1.11
N VAL A 236 1.25 6.00 -2.18
CA VAL A 236 0.36 5.18 -3.03
C VAL A 236 -0.12 3.92 -2.29
N ALA A 237 0.73 3.28 -1.50
CA ALA A 237 0.35 2.14 -0.67
C ALA A 237 -0.72 2.55 0.37
N GLY A 238 -0.51 3.68 1.05
CA GLY A 238 -1.47 4.26 1.98
C GLY A 238 -2.79 4.69 1.32
N ALA A 239 -2.71 5.30 0.13
CA ALA A 239 -3.90 5.67 -0.63
C ALA A 239 -4.73 4.43 -1.00
N THR A 240 -4.08 3.35 -1.42
CA THR A 240 -4.71 2.05 -1.70
C THR A 240 -5.35 1.47 -0.44
N LEU A 241 -4.65 1.49 0.70
CA LEU A 241 -5.18 1.03 1.99
C LEU A 241 -6.44 1.80 2.39
N GLY A 242 -6.45 3.12 2.22
CA GLY A 242 -7.61 3.95 2.54
C GLY A 242 -8.86 3.57 1.75
N LEU A 243 -8.70 3.16 0.50
CA LEU A 243 -9.80 2.68 -0.34
C LEU A 243 -10.23 1.25 0.02
N LEU A 244 -9.28 0.35 0.31
CA LEU A 244 -9.56 -1.00 0.78
C LEU A 244 -10.38 -0.98 2.06
N SER A 245 -9.94 -0.22 3.06
CA SER A 245 -10.62 -0.14 4.35
C SER A 245 -12.07 0.40 4.23
N ARG A 246 -12.39 1.10 3.15
CA ARG A 246 -13.73 1.57 2.80
C ARG A 246 -14.57 0.57 2.00
N GLY A 247 -14.08 -0.64 1.79
CA GLY A 247 -14.78 -1.70 1.07
C GLY A 247 -14.54 -1.75 -0.44
N ALA A 248 -13.55 -1.03 -0.99
CA ALA A 248 -13.13 -1.26 -2.37
C ALA A 248 -12.46 -2.64 -2.49
N THR A 249 -12.66 -3.32 -3.62
CA THR A 249 -11.94 -4.58 -3.87
C THR A 249 -10.45 -4.31 -4.07
N PRO A 250 -9.55 -5.30 -3.84
CA PRO A 250 -8.10 -5.14 -4.00
C PRO A 250 -7.69 -4.49 -5.33
N LEU A 251 -8.25 -4.97 -6.43
CA LEU A 251 -7.99 -4.43 -7.75
C LEU A 251 -8.50 -2.99 -7.91
N GLN A 252 -9.72 -2.71 -7.48
CA GLN A 252 -10.31 -1.39 -7.58
C GLN A 252 -9.51 -0.38 -6.77
N ALA A 253 -9.15 -0.73 -5.51
CA ALA A 253 -8.38 0.13 -4.64
C ALA A 253 -7.02 0.48 -5.22
N LEU A 254 -6.29 -0.49 -5.80
CA LEU A 254 -4.99 -0.24 -6.39
C LEU A 254 -5.07 0.62 -7.67
N VAL A 255 -6.01 0.34 -8.56
CA VAL A 255 -6.19 1.13 -9.80
C VAL A 255 -6.55 2.58 -9.46
N TRP A 256 -7.53 2.78 -8.59
CA TRP A 256 -7.91 4.12 -8.14
C TRP A 256 -6.81 4.81 -7.36
N GLY A 257 -6.15 4.10 -6.41
CA GLY A 257 -5.07 4.64 -5.59
C GLY A 257 -3.90 5.14 -6.44
N LYS A 258 -3.44 4.33 -7.40
CA LYS A 258 -2.36 4.73 -8.32
C LYS A 258 -2.77 5.90 -9.21
N TYR A 259 -3.98 5.91 -9.74
CA TYR A 259 -4.44 7.03 -10.57
C TYR A 259 -4.52 8.33 -9.77
N VAL A 260 -5.15 8.29 -8.58
CA VAL A 260 -5.30 9.50 -7.73
C VAL A 260 -3.94 10.01 -7.27
N HIS A 261 -3.00 9.11 -6.91
CA HIS A 261 -1.63 9.47 -6.56
C HIS A 261 -0.90 10.13 -7.74
N ALA A 262 -0.99 9.55 -8.94
CA ALA A 262 -0.34 10.09 -10.13
C ALA A 262 -0.89 11.48 -10.51
N ALA A 263 -2.20 11.64 -10.49
CA ALA A 263 -2.85 12.92 -10.78
C ALA A 263 -2.60 13.97 -9.67
N ALA A 264 -2.39 13.56 -8.42
CA ALA A 264 -1.95 14.48 -7.37
C ALA A 264 -0.53 15.02 -7.63
N GLY A 265 0.35 14.18 -8.22
CA GLY A 265 1.65 14.62 -8.71
C GLY A 265 1.54 15.67 -9.81
N ASP A 266 0.67 15.43 -10.81
CA ASP A 266 0.42 16.41 -11.89
C ASP A 266 -0.11 17.76 -11.36
N ASP A 267 -1.00 17.74 -10.36
CA ASP A 267 -1.46 18.95 -9.66
C ASP A 267 -0.29 19.71 -9.02
N LEU A 268 0.65 19.00 -8.38
CA LEU A 268 1.82 19.61 -7.70
C LEU A 268 2.84 20.17 -8.70
N VAL A 269 2.98 19.57 -9.88
CA VAL A 269 3.84 20.10 -10.96
C VAL A 269 3.46 21.55 -11.31
N MET A 270 2.18 21.89 -11.29
CA MET A 270 1.71 23.24 -11.62
C MET A 270 2.15 24.30 -10.62
N THR A 271 2.47 23.89 -9.39
CA THR A 271 2.87 24.83 -8.30
C THR A 271 4.34 24.74 -7.92
N HIS A 272 4.95 23.56 -8.05
CA HIS A 272 6.32 23.28 -7.61
C HIS A 272 7.29 22.99 -8.77
N GLY A 273 6.77 22.87 -10.01
CA GLY A 273 7.54 22.39 -11.14
C GLY A 273 7.65 20.87 -11.18
N ARG A 274 8.30 20.33 -12.23
CA ARG A 274 8.36 18.88 -12.50
C ARG A 274 9.03 18.05 -11.41
N VAL A 275 9.92 18.66 -10.64
CA VAL A 275 10.61 18.07 -9.47
C VAL A 275 10.60 19.08 -8.34
N GLY A 276 10.67 18.60 -7.08
CA GLY A 276 10.83 19.48 -5.93
C GLY A 276 9.65 19.49 -4.95
N TYR A 277 8.53 18.88 -5.29
CA TYR A 277 7.50 18.60 -4.28
C TYR A 277 7.86 17.36 -3.44
N LEU A 278 7.34 17.33 -2.22
CA LEU A 278 7.59 16.27 -1.26
C LEU A 278 6.46 15.21 -1.28
N ALA A 279 6.77 13.99 -0.88
CA ALA A 279 5.76 12.94 -0.72
C ALA A 279 4.63 13.32 0.26
N SER A 280 4.95 14.08 1.32
CA SER A 280 3.95 14.59 2.27
C SER A 280 2.95 15.55 1.63
N GLU A 281 3.35 16.28 0.59
CA GLU A 281 2.45 17.17 -0.16
C GLU A 281 1.49 16.40 -1.05
N LEU A 282 1.94 15.26 -1.63
CA LEU A 282 1.06 14.34 -2.38
C LEU A 282 -0.15 13.91 -1.54
N ALA A 283 0.08 13.49 -0.29
CA ALA A 283 -1.00 13.08 0.61
C ALA A 283 -2.06 14.18 0.80
N GLY A 284 -1.65 15.46 0.84
CA GLY A 284 -2.54 16.61 0.92
C GLY A 284 -3.42 16.82 -0.31
N HIS A 285 -2.96 16.43 -1.50
CA HIS A 285 -3.65 16.60 -2.78
C HIS A 285 -4.62 15.47 -3.13
N LEU A 286 -4.46 14.26 -2.55
CA LEU A 286 -5.31 13.11 -2.84
C LEU A 286 -6.82 13.39 -2.76
N PRO A 287 -7.36 14.07 -1.71
CA PRO A 287 -8.80 14.33 -1.62
C PRO A 287 -9.33 15.25 -2.70
N ARG A 288 -8.51 16.20 -3.18
CA ARG A 288 -8.89 17.11 -4.26
C ARG A 288 -9.09 16.35 -5.57
N VAL A 289 -8.12 15.51 -5.93
CA VAL A 289 -8.21 14.65 -7.13
C VAL A 289 -9.38 13.69 -7.01
N LEU A 290 -9.53 13.01 -5.86
CA LEU A 290 -10.65 12.08 -5.65
C LEU A 290 -12.01 12.76 -5.83
N ARG A 291 -12.16 14.00 -5.36
CA ARG A 291 -13.39 14.78 -5.54
C ARG A 291 -13.66 15.10 -7.01
N SER A 292 -12.63 15.47 -7.78
CA SER A 292 -12.81 15.83 -9.20
C SER A 292 -13.27 14.65 -10.06
N LEU A 293 -12.97 13.41 -9.64
CA LEU A 293 -13.38 12.18 -10.35
C LEU A 293 -14.80 11.69 -10.02
N ARG A 294 -15.41 12.20 -8.95
CA ARG A 294 -16.74 11.73 -8.50
C ARG A 294 -17.94 12.49 -9.09
N GLY A 295 -17.66 13.52 -9.87
CA GLY A 295 -18.71 14.47 -10.25
C GLY A 295 -19.25 15.24 -9.02
N ASN A 296 -19.63 16.48 -9.18
CA ASN A 296 -20.25 17.26 -8.08
C ASN A 296 -21.60 16.70 -7.69
#